data_0ba28e03db693623a161bedf0ad598cd
#
_entry.id   0ba28e03db693623a161bedf0ad598cd
#
_cell.length_a   1.000
_cell.length_b   1.000
_cell.length_c   1.000
_cell.angle_alpha   90.00
_cell.angle_beta   90.00
_cell.angle_gamma   90.00
#
_symmetry.space_group_name_H-M   'P 1'
#
loop_
_entity.id
_entity.type
_entity.pdbx_description
1 polymer ?
#
loop_
_entity_poly.entity_id
_entity_poly.type
_entity_poly.pdbx_seq_one_letter_code
_entity_poly.pdbx_strand_id
1 'polypeptide(L)'
;MDHLAKTFSACTVTASGLLASAVVALLALAGPAAVAAPAASASATAAASVAPEAGQAAPAFRLQDQTGEWRSLADYRGKWVVLYFYPKDGTPGCTTQACEIRDDIFAFRRANAAVLGVSVDAVNSKKGFAEENNLPFPVLSDTTTTTTKAYGALTSYPQYKLFNISRRDTFIIDPQGRIARRYENVNAEGHSKMVLAELAKLQK
;
A
#
# COMPACT_ATOMS: atom_id res chain seq x y z
N MET A 1 30.93 -34.30 32.79
CA MET A 1 31.02 -33.41 33.98
C MET A 1 30.39 -32.10 33.56
N ASP A 2 29.23 -31.58 33.99
CA ASP A 2 28.18 -32.08 34.86
C ASP A 2 26.83 -31.52 34.36
N HIS A 3 25.83 -32.35 34.56
CA HIS A 3 24.41 -32.07 34.40
C HIS A 3 23.94 -30.87 35.22
N LEU A 4 23.02 -30.12 34.74
CA LEU A 4 21.96 -29.56 35.59
C LEU A 4 20.66 -29.38 34.79
N ALA A 5 19.81 -30.36 34.95
CA ALA A 5 18.38 -30.30 34.64
C ALA A 5 17.69 -29.30 35.57
N LYS A 6 16.80 -28.47 35.05
CA LYS A 6 15.81 -27.75 35.85
C LYS A 6 14.40 -28.09 35.40
N THR A 7 13.74 -28.70 36.33
CA THR A 7 12.42 -29.28 36.42
C THR A 7 11.27 -28.32 36.07
N PHE A 8 10.33 -28.88 35.35
CA PHE A 8 8.97 -28.37 35.14
C PHE A 8 8.19 -28.39 36.48
N SER A 9 7.48 -27.33 36.80
CA SER A 9 6.43 -27.31 37.83
C SER A 9 5.09 -27.04 37.16
N ALA A 10 4.27 -28.08 37.09
CA ALA A 10 2.89 -28.04 36.69
C ALA A 10 2.04 -27.57 37.85
N CYS A 11 1.21 -26.56 37.66
CA CYS A 11 0.19 -26.16 38.64
C CYS A 11 -1.16 -26.70 38.19
N THR A 12 -1.57 -27.78 38.84
CA THR A 12 -2.91 -28.37 38.76
C THR A 12 -3.86 -27.62 39.68
N VAL A 13 -4.97 -27.12 39.18
CA VAL A 13 -6.09 -26.64 40.00
C VAL A 13 -7.27 -27.57 39.78
N THR A 14 -7.64 -28.21 40.87
CA THR A 14 -8.72 -29.18 41.06
C THR A 14 -10.10 -28.52 41.00
N ALA A 15 -11.02 -29.22 40.37
CA ALA A 15 -12.45 -28.99 40.39
C ALA A 15 -13.06 -29.34 41.71
N SER A 16 -14.02 -28.56 42.18
CA SER A 16 -15.03 -29.01 43.15
C SER A 16 -16.38 -28.38 42.78
N GLY A 17 -17.31 -29.27 42.53
CA GLY A 17 -18.67 -28.95 42.16
C GLY A 17 -19.54 -28.59 43.37
N LEU A 18 -20.67 -27.97 43.07
CA LEU A 18 -21.89 -28.05 43.89
C LEU A 18 -23.12 -27.78 43.02
N LEU A 19 -24.00 -28.76 42.98
CA LEU A 19 -25.35 -28.74 42.42
C LEU A 19 -26.28 -27.92 43.29
N ALA A 20 -27.12 -27.09 42.75
CA ALA A 20 -28.40 -26.73 43.34
C ALA A 20 -29.41 -26.26 42.30
N SER A 21 -30.56 -26.87 42.43
CA SER A 21 -31.79 -26.93 41.64
C SER A 21 -32.49 -25.64 41.26
N ALA A 22 -33.08 -25.67 40.09
CA ALA A 22 -34.40 -25.25 39.62
C ALA A 22 -35.18 -24.12 40.33
N VAL A 23 -35.58 -23.12 39.54
CA VAL A 23 -36.99 -22.61 39.47
C VAL A 23 -37.25 -22.03 38.08
N VAL A 24 -38.31 -22.54 37.46
CA VAL A 24 -38.88 -22.06 36.20
C VAL A 24 -39.68 -20.79 36.52
N ALA A 25 -39.37 -19.68 35.81
CA ALA A 25 -40.30 -18.56 35.71
C ALA A 25 -40.30 -18.07 34.25
N LEU A 26 -41.39 -18.38 33.57
CA LEU A 26 -41.75 -17.92 32.23
C LEU A 26 -42.17 -16.47 32.32
N LEU A 27 -41.35 -15.52 31.88
CA LEU A 27 -41.79 -14.16 31.57
C LEU A 27 -41.45 -13.85 30.14
N ALA A 28 -42.48 -13.75 29.31
CA ALA A 28 -42.42 -13.20 27.97
C ALA A 28 -42.15 -11.69 28.06
N LEU A 29 -40.98 -11.26 27.61
CA LEU A 29 -40.68 -9.85 27.39
C LEU A 29 -40.34 -9.66 25.93
N ALA A 30 -41.20 -8.90 25.24
CA ALA A 30 -41.02 -8.42 23.88
C ALA A 30 -39.72 -7.64 23.79
N GLY A 31 -38.75 -8.16 23.05
CA GLY A 31 -37.51 -7.46 22.71
C GLY A 31 -37.74 -6.35 21.69
N PRO A 32 -37.05 -5.19 21.82
CA PRO A 32 -37.13 -4.15 20.83
C PRO A 32 -36.53 -4.64 19.50
N ALA A 33 -37.27 -4.40 18.41
CA ALA A 33 -36.82 -4.66 17.05
C ALA A 33 -35.53 -3.86 16.79
N ALA A 34 -34.43 -4.56 16.55
CA ALA A 34 -33.20 -3.96 16.07
C ALA A 34 -33.46 -3.41 14.65
N VAL A 35 -33.52 -2.11 14.53
CA VAL A 35 -33.53 -1.42 13.24
C VAL A 35 -32.14 -1.62 12.62
N ALA A 36 -32.06 -2.52 11.66
CA ALA A 36 -30.88 -2.69 10.83
C ALA A 36 -30.66 -1.40 10.02
N ALA A 37 -29.58 -0.69 10.31
CA ALA A 37 -29.13 0.41 9.48
C ALA A 37 -28.82 -0.12 8.07
N PRO A 38 -29.25 0.55 7.01
CA PRO A 38 -28.90 0.14 5.65
C PRO A 38 -27.39 0.28 5.47
N ALA A 39 -26.73 -0.83 5.18
CA ALA A 39 -25.37 -0.81 4.68
C ALA A 39 -25.37 -0.01 3.38
N ALA A 40 -24.73 1.14 3.40
CA ALA A 40 -24.49 1.94 2.21
C ALA A 40 -23.63 1.12 1.26
N SER A 41 -24.26 0.44 0.31
CA SER A 41 -23.62 -0.11 -0.86
C SER A 41 -23.03 1.06 -1.65
N ALA A 42 -21.73 1.31 -1.47
CA ALA A 42 -20.98 2.15 -2.39
C ALA A 42 -20.96 1.43 -3.73
N SER A 43 -21.92 1.76 -4.59
CA SER A 43 -21.88 1.41 -6.01
C SER A 43 -20.64 2.08 -6.61
N ALA A 44 -19.57 1.30 -6.74
CA ALA A 44 -18.44 1.66 -7.58
C ALA A 44 -18.89 1.58 -9.02
N THR A 45 -19.46 2.68 -9.52
CA THR A 45 -19.66 2.88 -10.95
C THR A 45 -18.29 2.82 -11.61
N ALA A 46 -18.05 1.81 -12.42
CA ALA A 46 -16.87 1.68 -13.25
C ALA A 46 -16.96 2.74 -14.37
N ALA A 47 -16.68 4.00 -14.01
CA ALA A 47 -16.38 5.03 -14.97
C ALA A 47 -15.02 4.71 -15.59
N ALA A 48 -14.89 4.84 -16.91
CA ALA A 48 -13.61 4.83 -17.61
C ALA A 48 -12.66 5.73 -16.82
N SER A 49 -11.57 5.17 -16.27
CA SER A 49 -10.75 5.85 -15.28
C SER A 49 -9.99 7.00 -15.94
N VAL A 50 -10.57 8.17 -15.86
CA VAL A 50 -9.81 9.41 -16.07
C VAL A 50 -8.82 9.48 -14.91
N ALA A 51 -7.55 9.69 -15.22
CA ALA A 51 -6.53 9.81 -14.20
C ALA A 51 -6.90 10.89 -13.18
N PRO A 52 -6.67 10.66 -11.88
CA PRO A 52 -7.03 11.63 -10.87
C PRO A 52 -6.19 12.90 -10.99
N GLU A 53 -6.87 14.06 -10.90
CA GLU A 53 -6.25 15.38 -11.00
C GLU A 53 -5.98 15.98 -9.61
N ALA A 54 -5.16 17.05 -9.58
CA ALA A 54 -4.86 17.77 -8.36
C ALA A 54 -6.14 18.22 -7.62
N GLY A 55 -6.17 18.05 -6.30
CA GLY A 55 -7.32 18.32 -5.43
C GLY A 55 -8.30 17.15 -5.28
N GLN A 56 -8.28 16.16 -6.16
CA GLN A 56 -9.14 14.98 -6.05
C GLN A 56 -8.59 13.98 -5.02
N ALA A 57 -9.48 13.16 -4.46
CA ALA A 57 -9.06 12.04 -3.61
C ALA A 57 -8.23 11.04 -4.44
N ALA A 58 -7.08 10.63 -3.92
CA ALA A 58 -6.29 9.61 -4.53
C ALA A 58 -7.03 8.25 -4.50
N PRO A 59 -7.10 7.51 -5.61
CA PRO A 59 -7.70 6.19 -5.65
C PRO A 59 -7.09 5.27 -4.60
N ALA A 60 -7.94 4.61 -3.83
CA ALA A 60 -7.48 3.62 -2.85
C ALA A 60 -6.88 2.41 -3.56
N PHE A 61 -5.85 1.84 -2.94
CA PHE A 61 -5.26 0.58 -3.39
C PHE A 61 -4.92 -0.31 -2.20
N ARG A 62 -4.76 -1.61 -2.48
CA ARG A 62 -4.20 -2.60 -1.57
C ARG A 62 -3.40 -3.60 -2.40
N LEU A 63 -2.07 -3.49 -2.34
CA LEU A 63 -1.12 -4.26 -3.14
C LEU A 63 -0.09 -4.93 -2.24
N GLN A 64 0.51 -6.02 -2.70
CA GLN A 64 1.63 -6.65 -2.00
C GLN A 64 2.94 -5.96 -2.38
N ASP A 65 3.81 -5.77 -1.40
CA ASP A 65 5.18 -5.32 -1.62
C ASP A 65 6.13 -6.49 -1.93
N GLN A 66 7.42 -6.21 -2.06
CA GLN A 66 8.49 -7.19 -2.33
C GLN A 66 8.65 -8.27 -1.26
N THR A 67 8.11 -8.08 -0.06
CA THR A 67 8.12 -9.06 1.03
C THR A 67 6.86 -9.92 1.07
N GLY A 68 5.87 -9.59 0.23
CA GLY A 68 4.54 -10.19 0.23
C GLY A 68 3.57 -9.57 1.23
N GLU A 69 3.99 -8.54 1.98
CA GLU A 69 3.11 -7.81 2.87
C GLU A 69 2.16 -6.90 2.12
N TRP A 70 0.92 -6.84 2.59
CA TRP A 70 -0.09 -5.97 2.02
C TRP A 70 0.12 -4.52 2.46
N ARG A 71 0.17 -3.62 1.50
CA ARG A 71 0.25 -2.16 1.69
C ARG A 71 -0.97 -1.50 1.08
N SER A 72 -1.51 -0.52 1.77
CA SER A 72 -2.63 0.29 1.32
C SER A 72 -2.30 1.77 1.41
N LEU A 73 -2.99 2.62 0.66
CA LEU A 73 -2.82 4.06 0.79
C LEU A 73 -3.19 4.54 2.20
N ALA A 74 -4.13 3.87 2.87
CA ALA A 74 -4.57 4.21 4.22
C ALA A 74 -3.45 4.09 5.27
N ASP A 75 -2.45 3.22 5.07
CA ASP A 75 -1.33 3.02 5.98
C ASP A 75 -0.40 4.25 6.07
N TYR A 76 -0.56 5.17 5.14
CA TYR A 76 0.27 6.38 5.02
C TYR A 76 -0.46 7.67 5.37
N ARG A 77 -1.64 7.60 5.99
CA ARG A 77 -2.37 8.79 6.46
C ARG A 77 -1.51 9.64 7.40
N GLY A 78 -1.58 10.96 7.24
CA GLY A 78 -0.74 11.90 8.00
C GLY A 78 0.67 12.11 7.43
N LYS A 79 1.03 11.39 6.35
CA LYS A 79 2.29 11.56 5.62
C LYS A 79 2.04 11.97 4.18
N TRP A 80 2.98 12.65 3.60
CA TRP A 80 3.06 12.78 2.16
C TRP A 80 3.38 11.43 1.54
N VAL A 81 2.81 11.14 0.37
CA VAL A 81 3.10 9.90 -0.37
C VAL A 81 3.58 10.26 -1.76
N VAL A 82 4.74 9.77 -2.14
CA VAL A 82 5.23 9.78 -3.51
C VAL A 82 4.94 8.41 -4.10
N LEU A 83 3.87 8.31 -4.87
CA LEU A 83 3.47 7.11 -5.59
C LEU A 83 3.94 7.22 -7.03
N TYR A 84 4.97 6.46 -7.39
CA TYR A 84 5.47 6.44 -8.75
C TYR A 84 5.20 5.11 -9.45
N PHE A 85 4.69 5.20 -10.66
CA PHE A 85 4.49 4.07 -11.56
C PHE A 85 5.69 3.94 -12.48
N TYR A 86 6.08 2.70 -12.78
CA TYR A 86 7.19 2.42 -13.69
C TYR A 86 6.91 1.18 -14.54
N PRO A 87 7.47 1.10 -15.78
CA PRO A 87 7.12 0.07 -16.75
C PRO A 87 7.43 -1.37 -16.31
N LYS A 88 8.66 -1.64 -15.83
CA LYS A 88 9.09 -3.00 -15.58
C LYS A 88 10.34 -3.08 -14.69
N ASP A 89 10.35 -4.04 -13.76
CA ASP A 89 11.51 -4.35 -12.93
C ASP A 89 12.76 -4.66 -13.78
N GLY A 90 13.92 -4.27 -13.28
CA GLY A 90 15.23 -4.62 -13.85
C GLY A 90 15.55 -3.95 -15.19
N THR A 91 14.69 -3.10 -15.73
CA THR A 91 15.04 -2.33 -16.94
C THR A 91 15.94 -1.14 -16.59
N PRO A 92 16.88 -0.71 -17.48
CA PRO A 92 17.87 0.32 -17.13
C PRO A 92 17.26 1.59 -16.56
N GLY A 93 16.26 2.19 -17.22
CA GLY A 93 15.63 3.41 -16.72
C GLY A 93 14.84 3.23 -15.40
N CYS A 94 14.22 2.05 -15.17
CA CYS A 94 13.53 1.78 -13.90
C CYS A 94 14.53 1.57 -12.77
N THR A 95 15.66 0.93 -13.04
CA THR A 95 16.76 0.77 -12.08
C THR A 95 17.38 2.12 -11.72
N THR A 96 17.69 2.97 -12.72
CA THR A 96 18.17 4.33 -12.48
C THR A 96 17.23 5.11 -11.56
N GLN A 97 15.93 5.13 -11.87
CA GLN A 97 14.92 5.84 -11.07
C GLN A 97 14.86 5.32 -9.63
N ALA A 98 14.84 4.00 -9.45
CA ALA A 98 14.77 3.40 -8.12
C ALA A 98 16.04 3.67 -7.30
N CYS A 99 17.22 3.61 -7.92
CA CYS A 99 18.50 3.90 -7.27
C CYS A 99 18.61 5.37 -6.85
N GLU A 100 18.20 6.33 -7.69
CA GLU A 100 18.18 7.74 -7.29
C GLU A 100 17.26 7.99 -6.08
N ILE A 101 16.08 7.36 -6.05
CA ILE A 101 15.16 7.46 -4.91
C ILE A 101 15.78 6.82 -3.66
N ARG A 102 16.43 5.65 -3.80
CA ARG A 102 17.16 4.99 -2.71
C ARG A 102 18.22 5.91 -2.11
N ASP A 103 19.01 6.52 -2.96
CA ASP A 103 20.13 7.38 -2.53
C ASP A 103 19.64 8.64 -1.81
N ASP A 104 18.46 9.14 -2.19
CA ASP A 104 17.81 10.30 -1.58
C ASP A 104 16.77 9.95 -0.48
N ILE A 105 16.64 8.68 -0.07
CA ILE A 105 15.56 8.22 0.82
C ILE A 105 15.49 8.97 2.15
N PHE A 106 16.64 9.36 2.70
CA PHE A 106 16.68 10.15 3.94
C PHE A 106 16.10 11.56 3.74
N ALA A 107 16.23 12.14 2.55
CA ALA A 107 15.62 13.43 2.24
C ALA A 107 14.09 13.32 2.18
N PHE A 108 13.55 12.25 1.57
CA PHE A 108 12.11 11.95 1.60
C PHE A 108 11.60 11.76 3.03
N ARG A 109 12.31 10.99 3.85
CA ARG A 109 11.93 10.78 5.26
C ARG A 109 11.92 12.08 6.06
N ARG A 110 12.90 12.97 5.87
CA ARG A 110 12.93 14.31 6.51
C ARG A 110 11.77 15.19 6.05
N ALA A 111 11.32 15.02 4.82
CA ALA A 111 10.14 15.70 4.29
C ALA A 111 8.80 15.02 4.73
N ASN A 112 8.83 14.10 5.70
CA ASN A 112 7.68 13.31 6.12
C ASN A 112 6.97 12.64 4.92
N ALA A 113 7.73 12.18 3.92
CA ALA A 113 7.22 11.57 2.71
C ALA A 113 7.58 10.07 2.64
N ALA A 114 6.58 9.24 2.43
CA ALA A 114 6.75 7.83 2.06
C ALA A 114 6.87 7.71 0.54
N VAL A 115 7.77 6.85 0.06
CA VAL A 115 7.90 6.56 -1.37
C VAL A 115 7.42 5.15 -1.64
N LEU A 116 6.60 4.98 -2.68
CA LEU A 116 6.02 3.71 -3.11
C LEU A 116 6.18 3.59 -4.63
N GLY A 117 6.86 2.54 -5.09
CA GLY A 117 6.92 2.21 -6.50
C GLY A 117 5.83 1.22 -6.89
N VAL A 118 5.23 1.34 -8.07
CA VAL A 118 4.21 0.42 -8.57
C VAL A 118 4.53 -0.01 -9.98
N SER A 119 4.53 -1.30 -10.25
CA SER A 119 4.46 -1.85 -11.60
C SER A 119 3.60 -3.11 -11.63
N VAL A 120 3.35 -3.62 -12.82
CA VAL A 120 2.51 -4.81 -13.02
C VAL A 120 3.27 -6.13 -12.82
N ASP A 121 4.55 -6.08 -12.48
CA ASP A 121 5.36 -7.28 -12.23
C ASP A 121 4.91 -8.00 -10.95
N ALA A 122 5.12 -9.30 -10.90
CA ALA A 122 4.74 -10.15 -9.76
C ALA A 122 5.64 -9.91 -8.53
N VAL A 123 5.15 -10.29 -7.34
CA VAL A 123 5.86 -10.14 -6.06
C VAL A 123 7.28 -10.72 -6.10
N ASN A 124 7.48 -11.89 -6.72
CA ASN A 124 8.81 -12.48 -6.84
C ASN A 124 9.78 -11.62 -7.66
N SER A 125 9.28 -10.95 -8.71
CA SER A 125 10.08 -9.99 -9.48
C SER A 125 10.43 -8.78 -8.62
N LYS A 126 9.46 -8.25 -7.86
CA LYS A 126 9.68 -7.16 -6.90
C LYS A 126 10.75 -7.50 -5.88
N LYS A 127 10.74 -8.74 -5.37
CA LYS A 127 11.73 -9.21 -4.42
C LYS A 127 13.14 -9.16 -5.02
N GLY A 128 13.36 -9.78 -6.18
CA GLY A 128 14.64 -9.74 -6.86
C GLY A 128 15.10 -8.31 -7.16
N PHE A 129 14.22 -7.48 -7.72
CA PHE A 129 14.53 -6.08 -8.03
C PHE A 129 14.93 -5.26 -6.80
N ALA A 130 14.21 -5.45 -5.68
CA ALA A 130 14.51 -4.74 -4.43
C ALA A 130 15.83 -5.22 -3.80
N GLU A 131 16.10 -6.53 -3.80
CA GLU A 131 17.34 -7.12 -3.26
C GLU A 131 18.56 -6.69 -4.08
N GLU A 132 18.52 -6.84 -5.40
CA GLU A 132 19.61 -6.46 -6.31
C GLU A 132 20.01 -4.99 -6.19
N ASN A 133 19.02 -4.11 -5.94
CA ASN A 133 19.24 -2.67 -5.88
C ASN A 133 19.24 -2.11 -4.45
N ASN A 134 19.12 -2.95 -3.41
CA ASN A 134 19.07 -2.56 -2.00
C ASN A 134 18.01 -1.46 -1.74
N LEU A 135 16.79 -1.64 -2.23
CA LEU A 135 15.73 -0.64 -2.12
C LEU A 135 15.12 -0.62 -0.71
N PRO A 136 15.23 0.49 0.07
CA PRO A 136 14.74 0.59 1.44
C PRO A 136 13.29 1.12 1.53
N PHE A 137 12.51 0.96 0.47
CA PHE A 137 11.13 1.40 0.36
C PHE A 137 10.29 0.34 -0.38
N PRO A 138 8.95 0.34 -0.20
CA PRO A 138 8.07 -0.61 -0.85
C PRO A 138 8.03 -0.46 -2.37
N VAL A 139 8.18 -1.57 -3.08
CA VAL A 139 7.85 -1.71 -4.51
C VAL A 139 6.67 -2.68 -4.64
N LEU A 140 5.56 -2.20 -5.16
CA LEU A 140 4.24 -2.81 -5.10
C LEU A 140 3.89 -3.54 -6.41
N SER A 141 3.27 -4.70 -6.27
CA SER A 141 2.88 -5.59 -7.37
C SER A 141 1.40 -5.38 -7.74
N ASP A 142 1.13 -4.78 -8.90
CA ASP A 142 -0.23 -4.59 -9.44
C ASP A 142 -0.48 -5.52 -10.65
N THR A 143 -0.35 -6.83 -10.47
CA THR A 143 -0.52 -7.83 -11.54
C THR A 143 -1.89 -7.79 -12.21
N THR A 144 -2.90 -7.28 -11.53
CA THR A 144 -4.26 -7.10 -12.07
C THR A 144 -4.44 -5.81 -12.86
N THR A 145 -3.45 -4.93 -12.84
CA THR A 145 -3.51 -3.59 -13.46
C THR A 145 -4.61 -2.67 -12.91
N THR A 146 -5.26 -3.06 -11.82
CA THR A 146 -6.41 -2.33 -11.26
C THR A 146 -6.00 -0.96 -10.74
N THR A 147 -4.92 -0.88 -9.96
CA THR A 147 -4.38 0.39 -9.44
C THR A 147 -3.82 1.23 -10.56
N THR A 148 -3.04 0.63 -11.46
CA THR A 148 -2.45 1.32 -12.62
C THR A 148 -3.53 1.96 -13.51
N LYS A 149 -4.66 1.27 -13.71
CA LYS A 149 -5.84 1.81 -14.41
C LYS A 149 -6.50 2.95 -13.64
N ALA A 150 -6.73 2.77 -12.34
CA ALA A 150 -7.39 3.77 -11.50
C ALA A 150 -6.62 5.10 -11.48
N TYR A 151 -5.30 5.05 -11.57
CA TYR A 151 -4.44 6.22 -11.69
C TYR A 151 -4.21 6.70 -13.14
N GLY A 152 -4.85 6.07 -14.13
CA GLY A 152 -4.71 6.44 -15.54
C GLY A 152 -3.29 6.24 -16.10
N ALA A 153 -2.50 5.39 -15.45
CA ALA A 153 -1.11 5.13 -15.82
C ALA A 153 -0.93 3.87 -16.68
N LEU A 154 -2.02 3.15 -17.04
CA LEU A 154 -1.90 1.96 -17.88
C LEU A 154 -1.56 2.33 -19.32
N THR A 155 -0.60 1.63 -19.91
CA THR A 155 -0.15 1.86 -21.28
C THR A 155 0.38 0.58 -21.92
N SER A 156 0.78 0.70 -23.19
CA SER A 156 1.47 -0.35 -23.93
C SER A 156 2.49 0.27 -24.88
N TYR A 157 3.62 -0.39 -25.04
CA TYR A 157 4.67 -0.04 -25.99
C TYR A 157 4.90 -1.21 -26.96
N PRO A 158 4.08 -1.33 -28.02
CA PRO A 158 4.13 -2.47 -28.96
C PRO A 158 5.50 -2.68 -29.61
N GLN A 159 6.23 -1.58 -29.87
CA GLN A 159 7.58 -1.61 -30.44
C GLN A 159 8.60 -2.35 -29.56
N TYR A 160 8.34 -2.43 -28.24
CA TYR A 160 9.16 -3.17 -27.27
C TYR A 160 8.48 -4.47 -26.82
N LYS A 161 7.35 -4.86 -27.40
CA LYS A 161 6.52 -6.00 -27.00
C LYS A 161 6.09 -5.92 -25.51
N LEU A 162 5.89 -4.71 -25.00
CA LEU A 162 5.41 -4.44 -23.67
C LEU A 162 3.93 -4.01 -23.73
N PHE A 163 3.06 -4.83 -23.13
CA PHE A 163 1.61 -4.63 -23.15
C PHE A 163 1.06 -4.59 -21.72
N ASN A 164 0.05 -3.76 -21.51
CA ASN A 164 -0.62 -3.62 -20.21
C ASN A 164 0.37 -3.37 -19.06
N ILE A 165 1.27 -2.44 -19.26
CA ILE A 165 2.26 -2.04 -18.25
C ILE A 165 1.97 -0.63 -17.74
N SER A 166 2.69 -0.22 -16.69
CA SER A 166 2.59 1.15 -16.19
C SER A 166 3.40 2.12 -17.05
N ARG A 167 2.81 3.28 -17.38
CA ARG A 167 3.55 4.46 -17.82
C ARG A 167 4.37 4.99 -16.64
N ARG A 168 5.43 5.72 -16.90
CA ARG A 168 6.26 6.33 -15.85
C ARG A 168 5.60 7.62 -15.35
N ASP A 169 4.57 7.47 -14.52
CA ASP A 169 3.84 8.58 -13.92
C ASP A 169 4.15 8.69 -12.42
N THR A 170 4.02 9.89 -11.87
CA THR A 170 4.24 10.13 -10.45
C THR A 170 3.14 11.00 -9.88
N PHE A 171 2.62 10.58 -8.72
CA PHE A 171 1.64 11.30 -7.95
C PHE A 171 2.21 11.66 -6.60
N ILE A 172 2.14 12.94 -6.23
CA ILE A 172 2.40 13.41 -4.87
C ILE A 172 1.04 13.54 -4.20
N ILE A 173 0.85 12.79 -3.12
CA ILE A 173 -0.41 12.72 -2.38
C ILE A 173 -0.18 13.39 -1.02
N ASP A 174 -1.08 14.25 -0.62
CA ASP A 174 -1.03 14.98 0.65
C ASP A 174 -1.39 14.09 1.85
N PRO A 175 -1.13 14.54 3.10
CA PRO A 175 -1.45 13.79 4.31
C PRO A 175 -2.94 13.44 4.47
N GLN A 176 -3.84 14.15 3.79
CA GLN A 176 -5.28 13.90 3.76
C GLN A 176 -5.68 12.86 2.70
N GLY A 177 -4.72 12.42 1.86
CA GLY A 177 -4.95 11.44 0.79
C GLY A 177 -5.54 12.03 -0.48
N ARG A 178 -5.26 13.31 -0.76
CA ARG A 178 -5.62 13.98 -2.01
C ARG A 178 -4.39 14.11 -2.91
N ILE A 179 -4.60 14.08 -4.21
CA ILE A 179 -3.55 14.36 -5.20
C ILE A 179 -3.16 15.83 -5.05
N ALA A 180 -1.93 16.09 -4.62
CA ALA A 180 -1.37 17.43 -4.59
C ALA A 180 -0.70 17.80 -5.91
N ARG A 181 -0.09 16.82 -6.59
CA ARG A 181 0.57 17.00 -7.88
C ARG A 181 0.60 15.69 -8.67
N ARG A 182 0.49 15.81 -9.99
CA ARG A 182 0.66 14.70 -10.93
C ARG A 182 1.73 15.06 -11.97
N TYR A 183 2.55 14.11 -12.32
CA TYR A 183 3.51 14.17 -13.41
C TYR A 183 3.32 12.96 -14.30
N GLU A 184 3.19 13.20 -15.59
CA GLU A 184 3.05 12.14 -16.60
C GLU A 184 4.36 11.92 -17.31
N ASN A 185 4.63 10.65 -17.65
CA ASN A 185 5.75 10.24 -18.51
C ASN A 185 7.09 10.90 -18.11
N VAL A 186 7.40 10.86 -16.81
CA VAL A 186 8.60 11.50 -16.25
C VAL A 186 9.88 10.82 -16.74
N ASN A 187 10.97 11.61 -16.84
CA ASN A 187 12.30 11.04 -17.05
C ASN A 187 12.74 10.25 -15.82
N ALA A 188 13.45 9.16 -16.03
CA ALA A 188 14.02 8.37 -14.94
C ALA A 188 15.16 9.14 -14.23
N GLU A 189 16.01 9.80 -15.03
CA GLU A 189 17.14 10.59 -14.51
C GLU A 189 16.66 11.91 -13.92
N GLY A 190 17.17 12.25 -12.73
CA GLY A 190 16.83 13.47 -12.00
C GLY A 190 15.44 13.46 -11.36
N HIS A 191 14.72 12.33 -11.45
CA HIS A 191 13.36 12.20 -10.93
C HIS A 191 13.27 12.46 -9.42
N SER A 192 14.16 11.87 -8.64
CA SER A 192 14.18 12.05 -7.19
C SER A 192 14.31 13.50 -6.78
N LYS A 193 15.25 14.24 -7.38
CA LYS A 193 15.48 15.66 -7.11
C LYS A 193 14.29 16.53 -7.51
N MET A 194 13.66 16.23 -8.64
CA MET A 194 12.45 16.92 -9.10
C MET A 194 11.32 16.79 -8.07
N VAL A 195 11.07 15.56 -7.59
CA VAL A 195 10.01 15.30 -6.60
C VAL A 195 10.30 15.96 -5.27
N LEU A 196 11.54 15.92 -4.77
CA LEU A 196 11.95 16.58 -3.53
C LEU A 196 11.78 18.10 -3.62
N ALA A 197 12.15 18.70 -4.75
CA ALA A 197 11.96 20.13 -4.98
C ALA A 197 10.48 20.53 -4.98
N GLU A 198 9.60 19.67 -5.51
CA GLU A 198 8.15 19.93 -5.49
C GLU A 198 7.56 19.75 -4.09
N LEU A 199 7.95 18.69 -3.37
CA LEU A 199 7.54 18.50 -1.96
C LEU A 199 7.88 19.72 -1.11
N ALA A 200 9.07 20.29 -1.28
CA ALA A 200 9.49 21.50 -0.56
C ALA A 200 8.63 22.74 -0.87
N LYS A 201 7.99 22.80 -2.04
CA LYS A 201 7.04 23.87 -2.38
C LYS A 201 5.66 23.62 -1.79
N LEU A 202 5.19 22.36 -1.83
CA LEU A 202 3.86 21.95 -1.38
C LEU A 202 3.72 22.00 0.16
N GLN A 203 4.83 21.98 0.88
CA GLN A 203 4.89 21.99 2.34
C GLN A 203 5.04 23.40 2.94
N LYS A 204 5.06 24.44 2.13
CA LYS A 204 5.10 25.84 2.57
C LYS A 204 3.71 26.39 2.85
#